data_d6c7aee60be4d5e86c0575fded7568e1
#
_entry.id   d6c7aee60be4d5e86c0575fded7568e1
#
_cell.length_a   1.000
_cell.length_b   1.000
_cell.length_c   1.000
_cell.angle_alpha   90.00
_cell.angle_beta   90.00
_cell.angle_gamma   90.00
#
_symmetry.space_group_name_H-M   'P 1'
#
loop_
_entity.id
_entity.type
_entity.pdbx_description
1 polymer ?
#
loop_
_entity_poly.entity_id
_entity_poly.type
_entity_poly.pdbx_seq_one_letter_code
_entity_poly.pdbx_strand_id
1 'polypeptide(L)'
;MENLLEKATAGDQLAILELIEKDEEVLYPIAYTYLKNEQDALDAMQEMTYKALKKMHTVKQPEFARTWLVRVLINCCKDMLNKRIQTVEIEETSISEAPIYSDISRLLNLLTLTEQQLVYAKYFQQLKNNEIAELQNIPEGTVKSRLHAILKKLRKAAGHKEDWL
;
A
#
# COMPACT_ATOMS: atom_id res chain seq x y z
N MET A 1 -0.28 17.49 12.67
CA MET A 1 -0.51 16.20 11.98
C MET A 1 -1.84 15.57 12.37
N GLU A 2 -2.14 15.45 13.64
CA GLU A 2 -3.44 14.92 14.11
C GLU A 2 -4.61 15.72 13.56
N ASN A 3 -4.50 17.04 13.56
CA ASN A 3 -5.52 17.91 13.02
C ASN A 3 -5.80 17.65 11.53
N LEU A 4 -4.77 17.35 10.74
CA LEU A 4 -4.94 17.03 9.32
C LEU A 4 -5.70 15.72 9.14
N LEU A 5 -5.34 14.68 9.90
CA LEU A 5 -6.02 13.39 9.83
C LEU A 5 -7.48 13.50 10.26
N GLU A 6 -7.74 14.28 11.31
CA GLU A 6 -9.11 14.52 11.78
C GLU A 6 -9.95 15.24 10.73
N LYS A 7 -9.40 16.26 10.10
CA LYS A 7 -10.08 16.99 9.04
C LYS A 7 -10.35 16.11 7.82
N ALA A 8 -9.36 15.31 7.43
CA ALA A 8 -9.50 14.41 6.29
C ALA A 8 -10.60 13.37 6.54
N THR A 9 -10.65 12.77 7.71
CA THR A 9 -11.67 11.78 8.04
C THR A 9 -13.04 12.41 8.32
N ALA A 10 -13.10 13.71 8.57
CA ALA A 10 -14.35 14.45 8.63
C ALA A 10 -14.92 14.77 7.24
N GLY A 11 -14.18 14.51 6.17
CA GLY A 11 -14.63 14.74 4.80
C GLY A 11 -14.15 16.05 4.19
N ASP A 12 -13.23 16.76 4.84
CA ASP A 12 -12.66 17.99 4.29
C ASP A 12 -11.79 17.66 3.08
N GLN A 13 -12.24 18.06 1.89
CA GLN A 13 -11.58 17.72 0.63
C GLN A 13 -10.16 18.27 0.54
N LEU A 14 -9.93 19.49 1.00
CA LEU A 14 -8.60 20.08 1.00
C LEU A 14 -7.65 19.32 1.92
N ALA A 15 -8.14 18.89 3.07
CA ALA A 15 -7.35 18.07 3.99
C ALA A 15 -6.99 16.72 3.40
N ILE A 16 -7.92 16.09 2.70
CA ILE A 16 -7.68 14.81 2.02
C ILE A 16 -6.58 14.96 0.96
N LEU A 17 -6.68 15.99 0.13
CA LEU A 17 -5.68 16.26 -0.91
C LEU A 17 -4.30 16.58 -0.30
N GLU A 18 -4.27 17.34 0.77
CA GLU A 18 -3.02 17.64 1.48
C GLU A 18 -2.38 16.38 2.06
N LEU A 19 -3.18 15.49 2.64
CA LEU A 19 -2.71 14.23 3.18
C LEU A 19 -2.09 13.36 2.09
N ILE A 20 -2.75 13.25 0.94
CA ILE A 20 -2.25 12.47 -0.19
C ILE A 20 -0.93 13.06 -0.71
N GLU A 21 -0.86 14.38 -0.83
CA GLU A 21 0.35 15.06 -1.26
C GLU A 21 1.52 14.81 -0.30
N LYS A 22 1.28 14.90 1.00
CA LYS A 22 2.32 14.62 2.00
C LYS A 22 2.81 13.17 1.97
N ASP A 23 1.95 12.25 1.63
CA ASP A 23 2.26 10.82 1.63
C ASP A 23 2.66 10.31 0.23
N GLU A 24 2.79 11.18 -0.75
CA GLU A 24 3.12 10.79 -2.12
C GLU A 24 4.39 9.95 -2.20
N GLU A 25 5.41 10.27 -1.42
CA GLU A 25 6.67 9.53 -1.39
C GLU A 25 6.50 8.07 -0.93
N VAL A 26 5.46 7.79 -0.16
CA VAL A 26 5.12 6.43 0.26
C VAL A 26 4.17 5.78 -0.74
N LEU A 27 3.19 6.51 -1.21
CA LEU A 27 2.11 5.97 -2.04
C LEU A 27 2.55 5.66 -3.47
N TYR A 28 3.27 6.57 -4.11
CA TYR A 28 3.68 6.38 -5.49
C TYR A 28 4.55 5.13 -5.69
N PRO A 29 5.57 4.85 -4.85
CA PRO A 29 6.35 3.63 -4.99
C PRO A 29 5.51 2.35 -4.87
N ILE A 30 4.47 2.37 -4.06
CA ILE A 30 3.54 1.24 -3.96
C ILE A 30 2.85 0.99 -5.29
N ALA A 31 2.28 2.03 -5.89
CA ALA A 31 1.63 1.92 -7.19
C ALA A 31 2.60 1.45 -8.27
N TYR A 32 3.79 2.00 -8.29
CA TYR A 32 4.83 1.63 -9.26
C TYR A 32 5.25 0.17 -9.10
N THR A 33 5.36 -0.32 -7.87
CA THR A 33 5.70 -1.72 -7.60
C THR A 33 4.70 -2.68 -8.24
N TYR A 34 3.41 -2.36 -8.17
CA TYR A 34 2.37 -3.17 -8.77
C TYR A 34 2.30 -3.05 -10.29
N LEU A 35 2.37 -1.83 -10.80
CA LEU A 35 2.01 -1.55 -12.18
C LEU A 35 3.21 -1.46 -13.13
N LYS A 36 4.38 -1.17 -12.58
CA LYS A 36 5.68 -1.17 -13.28
C LYS A 36 5.79 -0.21 -14.46
N ASN A 37 4.92 0.79 -14.50
CA ASN A 37 5.07 1.92 -15.41
C ASN A 37 4.48 3.18 -14.78
N GLU A 38 5.07 4.31 -15.17
CA GLU A 38 4.74 5.59 -14.57
C GLU A 38 3.31 6.02 -14.85
N GLN A 39 2.84 5.86 -16.08
CA GLN A 39 1.49 6.30 -16.45
C GLN A 39 0.43 5.56 -15.66
N ASP A 40 0.54 4.26 -15.55
CA ASP A 40 -0.43 3.47 -14.80
C ASP A 40 -0.35 3.74 -13.29
N ALA A 41 0.87 3.96 -12.77
CA ALA A 41 1.02 4.34 -11.38
C ALA A 41 0.32 5.67 -11.08
N LEU A 42 0.46 6.66 -11.96
CA LEU A 42 -0.25 7.94 -11.83
C LEU A 42 -1.76 7.76 -11.94
N ASP A 43 -2.22 6.92 -12.86
CA ASP A 43 -3.65 6.62 -13.00
C ASP A 43 -4.22 5.98 -11.73
N ALA A 44 -3.47 5.07 -11.12
CA ALA A 44 -3.88 4.45 -9.85
C ALA A 44 -3.93 5.48 -8.72
N MET A 45 -2.97 6.40 -8.67
CA MET A 45 -2.97 7.49 -7.69
C MET A 45 -4.19 8.40 -7.86
N GLN A 46 -4.58 8.70 -9.10
CA GLN A 46 -5.77 9.49 -9.38
C GLN A 46 -7.04 8.76 -8.95
N GLU A 47 -7.14 7.48 -9.26
CA GLU A 47 -8.30 6.68 -8.85
C GLU A 47 -8.40 6.57 -7.33
N MET A 48 -7.28 6.37 -6.65
CA MET A 48 -7.23 6.39 -5.18
C MET A 48 -7.71 7.74 -4.64
N THR A 49 -7.23 8.84 -5.23
CA THR A 49 -7.62 10.19 -4.81
C THR A 49 -9.13 10.39 -4.95
N TYR A 50 -9.70 9.98 -6.07
CA TYR A 50 -11.14 10.04 -6.30
C TYR A 50 -11.92 9.28 -5.24
N LYS A 51 -11.50 8.05 -4.95
CA LYS A 51 -12.14 7.22 -3.92
C LYS A 51 -11.98 7.82 -2.54
N ALA A 52 -10.82 8.41 -2.25
CA ALA A 52 -10.57 9.07 -0.97
C ALA A 52 -11.52 10.26 -0.76
N LEU A 53 -11.70 11.09 -1.79
CA LEU A 53 -12.62 12.22 -1.70
C LEU A 53 -14.05 11.78 -1.44
N LYS A 54 -14.44 10.63 -1.97
CA LYS A 54 -15.79 10.10 -1.77
C LYS A 54 -15.99 9.38 -0.44
N LYS A 55 -14.98 8.65 0.04
CA LYS A 55 -15.18 7.66 1.11
C LYS A 55 -14.31 7.85 2.35
N MET A 56 -13.39 8.81 2.37
CA MET A 56 -12.55 9.03 3.54
C MET A 56 -13.38 9.26 4.81
N HIS A 57 -14.55 9.88 4.69
CA HIS A 57 -15.45 10.12 5.83
C HIS A 57 -15.93 8.82 6.50
N THR A 58 -15.80 7.66 5.83
CA THR A 58 -16.17 6.37 6.44
C THR A 58 -15.09 5.83 7.37
N VAL A 59 -13.89 6.41 7.36
CA VAL A 59 -12.84 6.03 8.29
C VAL A 59 -13.16 6.62 9.66
N LYS A 60 -13.44 5.74 10.62
CA LYS A 60 -13.89 6.17 11.94
C LYS A 60 -12.80 6.72 12.82
N GLN A 61 -11.60 6.17 12.72
CA GLN A 61 -10.46 6.56 13.54
C GLN A 61 -9.45 7.30 12.67
N PRO A 62 -9.16 8.59 12.94
CA PRO A 62 -8.26 9.39 12.12
C PRO A 62 -6.87 8.78 11.94
N GLU A 63 -6.35 8.11 12.96
CA GLU A 63 -5.03 7.46 12.89
C GLU A 63 -4.93 6.37 11.83
N PHE A 64 -6.04 5.85 11.35
CA PHE A 64 -6.06 4.82 10.30
C PHE A 64 -6.23 5.37 8.89
N ALA A 65 -6.31 6.69 8.74
CA ALA A 65 -6.52 7.31 7.42
C ALA A 65 -5.43 6.92 6.41
N ARG A 66 -4.17 6.94 6.83
CA ARG A 66 -3.05 6.59 5.96
C ARG A 66 -3.07 5.13 5.55
N THR A 67 -3.32 4.24 6.49
CA THR A 67 -3.42 2.81 6.20
C THR A 67 -4.58 2.52 5.26
N TRP A 68 -5.68 3.24 5.46
CA TRP A 68 -6.84 3.14 4.56
C TRP A 68 -6.50 3.60 3.14
N LEU A 69 -5.73 4.71 2.99
CA LEU A 69 -5.26 5.15 1.68
C LEU A 69 -4.40 4.09 0.98
N VAL A 70 -3.47 3.49 1.72
CA VAL A 70 -2.62 2.41 1.17
C VAL A 70 -3.48 1.25 0.69
N ARG A 71 -4.48 0.85 1.46
CA ARG A 71 -5.41 -0.22 1.09
C ARG A 71 -6.17 0.14 -0.19
N VAL A 72 -6.71 1.35 -0.26
CA VAL A 72 -7.44 1.80 -1.45
C VAL A 72 -6.53 1.80 -2.68
N LEU A 73 -5.31 2.30 -2.53
CA LEU A 73 -4.34 2.33 -3.62
C LEU A 73 -4.00 0.92 -4.12
N ILE A 74 -3.72 0.01 -3.21
CA ILE A 74 -3.41 -1.38 -3.57
C ILE A 74 -4.59 -2.02 -4.30
N ASN A 75 -5.80 -1.77 -3.82
CA ASN A 75 -7.00 -2.28 -4.48
C ASN A 75 -7.19 -1.70 -5.89
N CYS A 76 -6.89 -0.41 -6.07
CA CYS A 76 -6.91 0.21 -7.40
C CYS A 76 -5.89 -0.44 -8.33
N CYS A 77 -4.69 -0.69 -7.86
CA CYS A 77 -3.64 -1.36 -8.64
C CYS A 77 -4.06 -2.77 -9.04
N LYS A 78 -4.63 -3.51 -8.11
CA LYS A 78 -5.14 -4.86 -8.35
C LYS A 78 -6.23 -4.86 -9.41
N ASP A 79 -7.18 -3.94 -9.31
CA ASP A 79 -8.27 -3.83 -10.29
C ASP A 79 -7.73 -3.52 -11.68
N MET A 80 -6.75 -2.64 -11.78
CA MET A 80 -6.11 -2.32 -13.06
C MET A 80 -5.40 -3.52 -13.66
N LEU A 81 -4.68 -4.29 -12.85
CA LEU A 81 -4.00 -5.51 -13.28
C LEU A 81 -5.00 -6.57 -13.75
N ASN A 82 -6.11 -6.73 -13.04
CA ASN A 82 -7.16 -7.67 -13.43
C ASN A 82 -7.79 -7.30 -14.77
N LYS A 83 -8.01 -6.02 -15.01
CA LYS A 83 -8.51 -5.54 -16.30
C LYS A 83 -7.54 -5.81 -17.45
N ARG A 84 -6.24 -5.66 -17.20
CA ARG A 84 -5.22 -5.99 -18.22
C ARG A 84 -5.25 -7.46 -18.60
N ILE A 85 -5.39 -8.35 -17.63
CA ILE A 85 -5.45 -9.79 -17.87
C ILE A 85 -6.66 -10.14 -18.74
N GLN A 86 -7.78 -9.42 -18.57
CA GLN A 86 -9.01 -9.64 -19.33
C GLN A 86 -8.98 -9.06 -20.73
N THR A 87 -8.24 -7.98 -20.97
CA THR A 87 -8.31 -7.21 -22.21
C THR A 87 -7.11 -7.40 -23.12
N VAL A 88 -6.02 -7.93 -22.65
CA VAL A 88 -4.79 -8.03 -23.42
C VAL A 88 -4.29 -9.46 -23.37
N GLU A 89 -4.19 -10.05 -24.56
CA GLU A 89 -3.26 -11.13 -24.77
C GLU A 89 -1.87 -10.59 -24.42
N ILE A 90 -1.21 -11.29 -23.56
CA ILE A 90 0.06 -10.94 -22.95
C ILE A 90 1.07 -10.51 -24.00
N GLU A 91 1.22 -9.23 -24.22
CA GLU A 91 2.45 -8.71 -24.75
C GLU A 91 3.42 -8.71 -23.59
N GLU A 92 4.52 -9.41 -23.74
CA GLU A 92 5.64 -9.30 -22.84
C GLU A 92 6.06 -7.85 -22.81
N THR A 93 5.57 -7.13 -21.83
CA THR A 93 6.03 -5.77 -21.59
C THR A 93 7.48 -5.84 -21.18
N SER A 94 8.30 -5.19 -21.96
CA SER A 94 9.67 -4.91 -21.58
C SER A 94 9.68 -4.38 -20.16
N ILE A 95 10.47 -5.00 -19.33
CA ILE A 95 10.68 -4.60 -17.95
C ILE A 95 11.26 -3.19 -17.97
N SER A 96 10.42 -2.22 -17.63
CA SER A 96 10.94 -0.88 -17.40
C SER A 96 11.63 -0.89 -16.04
N GLU A 97 12.91 -0.66 -16.06
CA GLU A 97 13.70 -0.61 -14.85
C GLU A 97 13.33 0.65 -14.06
N ALA A 98 12.86 0.45 -12.83
CA ALA A 98 12.82 1.50 -11.83
C ALA A 98 14.01 1.27 -10.89
N PRO A 99 15.19 1.85 -11.19
CA PRO A 99 16.41 1.49 -10.48
C PRO A 99 16.37 1.75 -8.98
N ILE A 100 15.57 2.72 -8.55
CA ILE A 100 15.53 3.15 -7.15
C ILE A 100 14.76 2.18 -6.27
N TYR A 101 13.78 1.48 -6.85
CA TYR A 101 12.88 0.61 -6.09
C TYR A 101 13.01 -0.87 -6.47
N SER A 102 13.98 -1.23 -7.31
CA SER A 102 14.03 -2.55 -7.93
C SER A 102 14.14 -3.71 -6.92
N ASP A 103 14.96 -3.56 -5.89
CA ASP A 103 15.16 -4.63 -4.89
C ASP A 103 13.96 -4.76 -3.97
N ILE A 104 13.42 -3.64 -3.51
CA ILE A 104 12.22 -3.61 -2.67
C ILE A 104 11.02 -4.13 -3.46
N SER A 105 10.87 -3.67 -4.70
CA SER A 105 9.81 -4.12 -5.59
C SER A 105 9.84 -5.63 -5.81
N ARG A 106 11.02 -6.18 -6.02
CA ARG A 106 11.19 -7.62 -6.21
C ARG A 106 10.74 -8.40 -5.00
N LEU A 107 11.15 -7.97 -3.80
CA LEU A 107 10.77 -8.63 -2.56
C LEU A 107 9.27 -8.50 -2.29
N LEU A 108 8.70 -7.32 -2.49
CA LEU A 108 7.27 -7.09 -2.28
C LEU A 108 6.41 -7.90 -3.25
N ASN A 109 6.89 -8.14 -4.46
CA ASN A 109 6.17 -8.98 -5.43
C ASN A 109 6.06 -10.46 -5.02
N LEU A 110 6.90 -10.91 -4.10
CA LEU A 110 6.82 -12.26 -3.53
C LEU A 110 5.67 -12.40 -2.53
N LEU A 111 5.13 -11.29 -2.06
CA LEU A 111 4.09 -11.27 -1.05
C LEU A 111 2.71 -11.22 -1.70
N THR A 112 1.74 -11.84 -1.05
CA THR A 112 0.33 -11.67 -1.43
C THR A 112 -0.11 -10.25 -1.11
N LEU A 113 -1.25 -9.84 -1.67
CA LEU A 113 -1.83 -8.54 -1.41
C LEU A 113 -2.04 -8.29 0.09
N THR A 114 -2.59 -9.28 0.79
CA THR A 114 -2.83 -9.20 2.22
C THR A 114 -1.53 -9.04 3.00
N GLU A 115 -0.49 -9.79 2.61
CA GLU A 115 0.83 -9.70 3.24
C GLU A 115 1.46 -8.32 3.01
N GLN A 116 1.33 -7.76 1.82
CA GLN A 116 1.84 -6.42 1.53
C GLN A 116 1.13 -5.35 2.37
N GLN A 117 -0.18 -5.46 2.54
CA GLN A 117 -0.93 -4.54 3.40
C GLN A 117 -0.44 -4.57 4.83
N LEU A 118 -0.12 -5.76 5.36
CA LEU A 118 0.44 -5.90 6.70
C LEU A 118 1.82 -5.24 6.82
N VAL A 119 2.69 -5.45 5.84
CA VAL A 119 4.02 -4.86 5.83
C VAL A 119 3.94 -3.34 5.80
N TYR A 120 3.10 -2.77 4.95
CA TYR A 120 2.94 -1.32 4.89
C TYR A 120 2.37 -0.76 6.17
N ALA A 121 1.37 -1.41 6.75
CA ALA A 121 0.80 -0.96 8.03
C ALA A 121 1.84 -0.97 9.15
N LYS A 122 2.65 -2.02 9.23
CA LYS A 122 3.64 -2.17 10.30
C LYS A 122 4.85 -1.29 10.12
N TYR A 123 5.45 -1.27 8.94
CA TYR A 123 6.77 -0.66 8.73
C TYR A 123 6.71 0.73 8.11
N PHE A 124 5.76 1.00 7.25
CA PHE A 124 5.63 2.32 6.63
C PHE A 124 4.69 3.24 7.40
N GLN A 125 3.62 2.72 7.96
CA GLN A 125 2.67 3.49 8.77
C GLN A 125 3.00 3.42 10.27
N GLN A 126 3.89 2.54 10.66
CA GLN A 126 4.33 2.36 12.05
C GLN A 126 3.18 2.07 13.02
N LEU A 127 2.19 1.33 12.58
CA LEU A 127 1.09 0.93 13.42
C LEU A 127 1.51 -0.19 14.39
N LYS A 128 0.91 -0.19 15.56
CA LYS A 128 1.07 -1.28 16.52
C LYS A 128 0.27 -2.49 16.09
N ASN A 129 0.67 -3.66 16.54
CA ASN A 129 -0.02 -4.90 16.15
C ASN A 129 -1.50 -4.90 16.56
N ASN A 130 -1.84 -4.33 17.72
CA ASN A 130 -3.23 -4.21 18.14
C ASN A 130 -4.03 -3.25 17.26
N GLU A 131 -3.40 -2.20 16.76
CA GLU A 131 -4.02 -1.26 15.83
C GLU A 131 -4.30 -1.90 14.47
N ILE A 132 -3.35 -2.68 13.97
CA ILE A 132 -3.50 -3.43 12.71
C ILE A 132 -4.61 -4.47 12.87
N ALA A 133 -4.64 -5.16 14.00
CA ALA A 133 -5.66 -6.16 14.31
C ALA A 133 -7.06 -5.55 14.27
N GLU A 134 -7.22 -4.39 14.88
CA GLU A 134 -8.50 -3.68 14.90
C GLU A 134 -8.91 -3.23 13.49
N LEU A 135 -7.97 -2.65 12.75
CA LEU A 135 -8.22 -2.17 11.39
C LEU A 135 -8.65 -3.29 10.45
N GLN A 136 -8.01 -4.44 10.55
CA GLN A 136 -8.26 -5.58 9.67
C GLN A 136 -9.29 -6.57 10.23
N ASN A 137 -9.76 -6.31 11.42
CA ASN A 137 -10.74 -7.17 12.09
C ASN A 137 -10.26 -8.63 12.24
N ILE A 138 -9.02 -8.77 12.72
CA ILE A 138 -8.39 -10.06 13.01
C ILE A 138 -7.77 -10.02 14.42
N PRO A 139 -7.53 -11.16 15.05
CA PRO A 139 -6.84 -11.18 16.34
C PRO A 139 -5.40 -10.65 16.26
N GLU A 140 -4.95 -10.02 17.33
CA GLU A 140 -3.56 -9.52 17.41
C GLU A 140 -2.54 -10.63 17.23
N GLY A 141 -2.80 -11.81 17.80
CA GLY A 141 -1.95 -12.98 17.61
C GLY A 141 -1.81 -13.38 16.13
N THR A 142 -2.86 -13.22 15.36
CA THR A 142 -2.84 -13.47 13.92
C THR A 142 -1.95 -12.46 13.19
N VAL A 143 -1.99 -11.19 13.59
CA VAL A 143 -1.08 -10.16 13.05
C VAL A 143 0.37 -10.56 13.31
N LYS A 144 0.70 -10.94 14.54
CA LYS A 144 2.06 -11.36 14.92
C LYS A 144 2.52 -12.56 14.11
N SER A 145 1.68 -13.58 14.00
CA SER A 145 2.01 -14.81 13.26
C SER A 145 2.24 -14.52 11.78
N ARG A 146 1.39 -13.73 11.18
CA ARG A 146 1.50 -13.37 9.76
C ARG A 146 2.74 -12.53 9.49
N LEU A 147 3.04 -11.55 10.33
CA LEU A 147 4.25 -10.74 10.21
C LEU A 147 5.51 -11.58 10.36
N HIS A 148 5.53 -12.51 11.30
CA HIS A 148 6.66 -13.42 11.47
C HIS A 148 6.88 -14.29 10.22
N ALA A 149 5.81 -14.85 9.67
CA ALA A 149 5.87 -15.65 8.45
C ALA A 149 6.35 -14.83 7.26
N ILE A 150 5.87 -13.58 7.13
CA ILE A 150 6.29 -12.67 6.07
C ILE A 150 7.78 -12.36 6.16
N LEU A 151 8.28 -12.03 7.35
CA LEU A 151 9.70 -11.74 7.55
C LEU A 151 10.58 -12.94 7.25
N LYS A 152 10.14 -14.14 7.64
CA LYS A 152 10.84 -15.38 7.33
C LYS A 152 10.91 -15.59 5.81
N LYS A 153 9.82 -15.39 5.12
CA LYS A 153 9.74 -15.49 3.66
C LYS A 153 10.67 -14.52 2.96
N LEU A 154 10.70 -13.27 3.42
CA LEU A 154 11.56 -12.22 2.85
C LEU A 154 13.03 -12.49 3.12
N ARG A 155 13.40 -12.94 4.32
CA ARG A 155 14.79 -13.32 4.64
C ARG A 155 15.28 -14.46 3.76
N LYS A 156 14.45 -15.44 3.54
CA LYS A 156 14.80 -16.59 2.69
C LYS A 156 15.02 -16.13 1.24
N ALA A 157 14.18 -15.25 0.74
CA ALA A 157 14.28 -14.71 -0.61
C ALA A 157 15.48 -13.80 -0.79
N ALA A 158 15.83 -13.03 0.23
CA ALA A 158 16.97 -12.11 0.20
C ALA A 158 18.33 -12.82 0.25
N GLY A 159 18.39 -14.02 0.82
CA GLY A 159 19.62 -14.81 0.91
C GLY A 159 20.65 -14.33 1.91
N HIS A 160 20.57 -13.10 2.41
CA HIS A 160 21.51 -12.52 3.37
C HIS A 160 20.73 -11.84 4.50
N LYS A 161 20.86 -12.40 5.69
CA LYS A 161 20.16 -11.88 6.87
C LYS A 161 20.62 -10.51 7.31
N GLU A 162 21.85 -10.18 7.04
CA GLU A 162 22.50 -8.98 7.56
C GLU A 162 22.03 -7.70 6.89
N ASP A 163 21.57 -7.81 5.64
CA ASP A 163 21.18 -6.65 4.84
C ASP A 163 19.79 -6.09 5.19
N TRP A 164 19.08 -6.75 6.09
CA TRP A 164 17.67 -6.43 6.39
C TRP A 164 17.40 -6.02 7.83
N LEU A 165 18.45 -5.91 8.59
CA LEU A 165 18.32 -5.51 9.99
C LEU A 165 18.73 -4.04 10.20
#